data_3de80094a8838dfcc7f12b2d6910c9ff
#
_entry.id   3de80094a8838dfcc7f12b2d6910c9ff
#
_cell.length_a   1.000
_cell.length_b   1.000
_cell.length_c   1.000
_cell.angle_alpha   90.00
_cell.angle_beta   90.00
_cell.angle_gamma   90.00
#
_symmetry.space_group_name_H-M   'P 1'
#
loop_
_entity.id
_entity.type
_entity.pdbx_description
1 polymer ?
#
loop_
_entity_poly.entity_id
_entity_poly.type
_entity_poly.pdbx_seq_one_letter_code
_entity_poly.pdbx_strand_id
1 'polypeptide(L)'
;MAQRTDMDKKILKTSLHAFAAKGYDGTSMRDIASSVGIQQSSIYNHFKNKEDILLKLFKKYGPVTIATRLRQEKLIRDMKNGRAFLNKVIKEYYRLSLDKDERAFFRILIREHTREPVRSILRRRFLKDLRYFFDRAFNKMKDSGEIKDIETEILTEEFLGYLIFNEFEHILRNYSLEESQKLKRKTEKHLDFFWNAIKKPGN
;
A
#
# COMPACT_ATOMS: atom_id res chain seq x y z
N MET A 1 24.14 -7.51 17.14
CA MET A 1 23.37 -7.04 15.96
C MET A 1 21.89 -7.42 16.02
N ALA A 2 21.50 -8.65 16.38
CA ALA A 2 20.10 -9.08 16.45
C ALA A 2 19.21 -8.23 17.38
N GLN A 3 19.64 -7.95 18.61
CA GLN A 3 18.90 -7.13 19.58
C GLN A 3 18.61 -5.69 19.10
N ARG A 4 19.57 -5.06 18.38
CA ARG A 4 19.36 -3.72 17.81
C ARG A 4 18.26 -3.73 16.76
N THR A 5 18.27 -4.74 15.89
CA THR A 5 17.27 -4.92 14.84
C THR A 5 15.86 -5.12 15.40
N ASP A 6 15.72 -5.82 16.52
CA ASP A 6 14.41 -6.06 17.15
C ASP A 6 13.89 -4.81 17.86
N MET A 7 14.78 -4.03 18.49
CA MET A 7 14.39 -2.74 19.07
C MET A 7 14.00 -1.74 17.99
N ASP A 8 14.71 -1.67 16.84
CA ASP A 8 14.33 -0.84 15.68
C ASP A 8 12.91 -1.18 15.18
N LYS A 9 12.58 -2.47 15.09
CA LYS A 9 11.23 -2.92 14.70
C LYS A 9 10.18 -2.50 15.72
N LYS A 10 10.49 -2.65 17.02
CA LYS A 10 9.59 -2.26 18.11
C LYS A 10 9.32 -0.76 18.09
N ILE A 11 10.37 0.06 17.96
CA ILE A 11 10.25 1.52 17.84
C ILE A 11 9.40 1.90 16.64
N LEU A 12 9.67 1.34 15.45
CA LEU A 12 8.90 1.61 14.24
C LEU A 12 7.42 1.25 14.41
N LYS A 13 7.12 0.07 14.96
CA LYS A 13 5.73 -0.37 15.17
C LYS A 13 4.99 0.52 16.17
N THR A 14 5.63 0.87 17.29
CA THR A 14 5.06 1.79 18.29
C THR A 14 4.82 3.17 17.69
N SER A 15 5.79 3.70 16.94
CA SER A 15 5.67 5.01 16.27
C SER A 15 4.55 5.01 15.22
N LEU A 16 4.37 3.93 14.48
CA LEU A 16 3.28 3.76 13.51
C LEU A 16 1.92 4.00 14.19
N HIS A 17 1.66 3.31 15.30
CA HIS A 17 0.39 3.45 16.00
C HIS A 17 0.24 4.80 16.71
N ALA A 18 1.33 5.36 17.25
CA ALA A 18 1.32 6.68 17.88
C ALA A 18 1.02 7.79 16.84
N PHE A 19 1.68 7.78 15.68
CA PHE A 19 1.42 8.73 14.59
C PHE A 19 0.01 8.57 14.02
N ALA A 20 -0.49 7.34 13.88
CA ALA A 20 -1.85 7.09 13.42
C ALA A 20 -2.92 7.62 14.38
N ALA A 21 -2.68 7.55 15.69
CA ALA A 21 -3.62 7.98 16.73
C ALA A 21 -3.54 9.49 16.98
N LYS A 22 -2.34 10.03 17.24
CA LYS A 22 -2.12 11.41 17.71
C LYS A 22 -1.65 12.36 16.60
N GLY A 23 -1.31 11.85 15.42
CA GLY A 23 -0.62 12.60 14.36
C GLY A 23 0.88 12.68 14.58
N TYR A 24 1.61 13.08 13.53
CA TYR A 24 3.05 13.24 13.59
C TYR A 24 3.46 14.33 14.57
N ASP A 25 2.83 15.51 14.50
CA ASP A 25 3.19 16.65 15.39
C ASP A 25 2.77 16.39 16.83
N GLY A 26 1.68 15.69 17.08
CA GLY A 26 1.21 15.31 18.42
C GLY A 26 1.98 14.17 19.09
N THR A 27 3.05 13.66 18.47
CA THR A 27 3.88 12.58 19.02
C THR A 27 5.32 13.02 19.15
N SER A 28 5.92 12.90 20.32
CA SER A 28 7.33 13.24 20.57
C SER A 28 8.23 12.00 20.58
N MET A 29 9.55 12.20 20.40
CA MET A 29 10.56 11.15 20.58
C MET A 29 10.54 10.58 22.01
N ARG A 30 10.22 11.41 23.01
CA ARG A 30 10.06 11.00 24.41
C ARG A 30 8.87 10.04 24.58
N ASP A 31 7.72 10.35 23.96
CA ASP A 31 6.54 9.49 24.04
C ASP A 31 6.83 8.11 23.42
N ILE A 32 7.52 8.10 22.29
CA ILE A 32 7.90 6.85 21.61
C ILE A 32 8.87 6.05 22.51
N ALA A 33 9.91 6.68 23.02
CA ALA A 33 10.90 6.03 23.88
C ALA A 33 10.25 5.43 25.14
N SER A 34 9.39 6.20 25.82
CA SER A 34 8.61 5.75 26.97
C SER A 34 7.73 4.54 26.64
N SER A 35 7.04 4.59 25.49
CA SER A 35 6.14 3.52 25.05
C SER A 35 6.85 2.19 24.73
N VAL A 36 8.13 2.22 24.37
CA VAL A 36 8.93 1.01 24.13
C VAL A 36 9.77 0.58 25.33
N GLY A 37 9.76 1.40 26.43
CA GLY A 37 10.45 1.08 27.68
C GLY A 37 11.95 1.42 27.64
N ILE A 38 12.37 2.46 26.92
CA ILE A 38 13.75 2.93 26.87
C ILE A 38 13.84 4.42 27.26
N GLN A 39 15.03 4.85 27.65
CA GLN A 39 15.27 6.29 27.88
C GLN A 39 15.25 7.07 26.57
N GLN A 40 14.86 8.34 26.63
CA GLN A 40 14.84 9.23 25.46
C GLN A 40 16.21 9.33 24.77
N SER A 41 17.30 9.36 25.54
CA SER A 41 18.66 9.36 24.97
C SER A 41 18.96 8.11 24.16
N SER A 42 18.46 6.96 24.57
CA SER A 42 18.70 5.68 23.92
C SER A 42 18.02 5.56 22.53
N ILE A 43 16.88 6.25 22.32
CA ILE A 43 16.18 6.17 21.03
C ILE A 43 17.02 6.77 19.89
N TYR A 44 17.89 7.77 20.20
CA TYR A 44 18.77 8.38 19.20
C TYR A 44 19.91 7.46 18.72
N ASN A 45 20.19 6.37 19.43
CA ASN A 45 21.07 5.29 18.94
C ASN A 45 20.43 4.48 17.79
N HIS A 46 19.11 4.53 17.66
CA HIS A 46 18.30 3.77 16.69
C HIS A 46 17.81 4.65 15.52
N PHE A 47 17.38 5.87 15.81
CA PHE A 47 16.79 6.81 14.84
C PHE A 47 17.30 8.22 15.08
N LYS A 48 17.74 8.88 14.01
CA LYS A 48 18.31 10.24 14.09
C LYS A 48 17.35 11.27 14.68
N ASN A 49 16.09 11.20 14.28
CA ASN A 49 15.01 12.09 14.71
C ASN A 49 13.65 11.47 14.36
N LYS A 50 12.58 12.16 14.71
CA LYS A 50 11.20 11.75 14.43
C LYS A 50 10.90 11.61 12.93
N GLU A 51 11.49 12.43 12.09
CA GLU A 51 11.36 12.37 10.64
C GLU A 51 12.01 11.10 10.05
N ASP A 52 13.17 10.68 10.55
CA ASP A 52 13.81 9.41 10.13
C ASP A 52 12.90 8.22 10.40
N ILE A 53 12.18 8.21 11.54
CA ILE A 53 11.16 7.20 11.84
C ILE A 53 10.03 7.26 10.79
N LEU A 54 9.47 8.44 10.54
CA LEU A 54 8.38 8.64 9.57
C LEU A 54 8.79 8.13 8.18
N LEU A 55 9.97 8.53 7.70
CA LEU A 55 10.47 8.11 6.39
C LEU A 55 10.70 6.60 6.28
N LYS A 56 11.14 5.95 7.37
CA LYS A 56 11.28 4.49 7.41
C LYS A 56 9.91 3.80 7.39
N LEU A 57 8.87 4.38 8.00
CA LEU A 57 7.51 3.89 7.88
C LEU A 57 7.03 3.96 6.42
N PHE A 58 7.23 5.08 5.73
CA PHE A 58 6.91 5.22 4.30
C PHE A 58 7.73 4.32 3.37
N LYS A 59 8.89 3.83 3.81
CA LYS A 59 9.66 2.79 3.09
C LYS A 59 9.14 1.37 3.33
N LYS A 60 8.47 1.14 4.45
CA LYS A 60 8.06 -0.20 4.88
C LYS A 60 6.61 -0.53 4.57
N TYR A 61 5.71 0.44 4.62
CA TYR A 61 4.26 0.25 4.52
C TYR A 61 3.66 0.91 3.27
N GLY A 62 2.40 0.59 3.00
CA GLY A 62 1.59 1.21 1.97
C GLY A 62 1.70 0.55 0.60
N PRO A 63 1.21 1.18 -0.45
CA PRO A 63 1.15 0.63 -1.82
C PRO A 63 2.49 0.21 -2.39
N VAL A 64 3.59 0.77 -1.86
CA VAL A 64 4.95 0.28 -2.10
C VAL A 64 5.08 -1.19 -1.76
N THR A 65 4.34 -1.66 -0.73
CA THR A 65 4.34 -3.05 -0.31
C THR A 65 3.62 -3.92 -1.33
N ILE A 66 2.52 -3.44 -1.94
CA ILE A 66 1.86 -4.14 -3.05
C ILE A 66 2.84 -4.26 -4.21
N ALA A 67 3.36 -3.13 -4.70
CA ALA A 67 4.33 -3.14 -5.80
C ALA A 67 5.59 -3.95 -5.44
N THR A 68 6.08 -3.92 -4.20
CA THR A 68 7.29 -4.66 -3.79
C THR A 68 7.02 -6.16 -3.61
N ARG A 69 5.85 -6.54 -3.11
CA ARG A 69 5.45 -7.96 -2.99
C ARG A 69 5.02 -8.55 -4.33
N LEU A 70 4.44 -7.70 -5.19
CA LEU A 70 4.17 -8.02 -6.60
C LEU A 70 5.41 -7.76 -7.50
N ARG A 71 6.44 -7.08 -7.01
CA ARG A 71 7.72 -6.71 -7.66
C ARG A 71 8.62 -7.87 -8.03
N GLN A 72 8.06 -9.00 -7.98
CA GLN A 72 8.67 -10.04 -8.74
C GLN A 72 8.40 -9.67 -10.19
N GLU A 73 9.40 -9.06 -10.84
CA GLU A 73 9.49 -9.02 -12.32
C GLU A 73 9.11 -10.39 -12.88
N LYS A 74 9.42 -11.42 -12.11
CA LYS A 74 8.94 -12.78 -12.26
C LYS A 74 7.41 -12.87 -12.36
N LEU A 75 6.62 -12.11 -11.56
CA LEU A 75 5.16 -12.22 -11.61
C LEU A 75 4.58 -11.69 -12.94
N ILE A 76 5.13 -10.58 -13.46
CA ILE A 76 4.75 -10.07 -14.78
C ILE A 76 5.35 -10.94 -15.88
N ARG A 77 6.63 -11.33 -15.77
CA ARG A 77 7.30 -12.17 -16.76
C ARG A 77 6.60 -13.51 -16.93
N ASP A 78 6.25 -14.16 -15.84
CA ASP A 78 5.64 -15.49 -15.81
C ASP A 78 4.08 -15.42 -15.84
N MET A 79 3.50 -14.24 -16.08
CA MET A 79 2.07 -14.07 -16.26
C MET A 79 1.60 -14.78 -17.50
N LYS A 80 0.83 -15.85 -17.29
CA LYS A 80 0.22 -16.67 -18.36
C LYS A 80 -1.25 -16.30 -18.61
N ASN A 81 -1.86 -15.59 -17.66
CA ASN A 81 -3.27 -15.23 -17.70
C ASN A 81 -3.49 -13.93 -16.91
N GLY A 82 -3.93 -12.90 -17.62
CA GLY A 82 -4.12 -11.56 -17.05
C GLY A 82 -5.21 -11.53 -15.98
N ARG A 83 -6.31 -12.28 -16.18
CA ARG A 83 -7.38 -12.37 -15.18
C ARG A 83 -6.88 -12.97 -13.86
N ALA A 84 -6.07 -14.03 -13.93
CA ALA A 84 -5.47 -14.66 -12.75
C ALA A 84 -4.46 -13.73 -12.06
N PHE A 85 -3.71 -12.94 -12.82
CA PHE A 85 -2.82 -11.90 -12.30
C PHE A 85 -3.61 -10.85 -11.51
N LEU A 86 -4.67 -10.26 -12.09
CA LEU A 86 -5.50 -9.27 -11.42
C LEU A 86 -6.17 -9.83 -10.14
N ASN A 87 -6.58 -11.09 -10.16
CA ASN A 87 -7.07 -11.79 -8.95
C ASN A 87 -6.00 -11.84 -7.84
N LYS A 88 -4.73 -12.11 -8.19
CA LYS A 88 -3.64 -12.08 -7.18
C LYS A 88 -3.44 -10.69 -6.60
N VAL A 89 -3.51 -9.66 -7.44
CA VAL A 89 -3.42 -8.27 -7.01
C VAL A 89 -4.53 -7.95 -6.01
N ILE A 90 -5.77 -8.29 -6.32
CA ILE A 90 -6.92 -8.05 -5.43
C ILE A 90 -6.81 -8.83 -4.12
N LYS A 91 -6.37 -10.08 -4.16
CA LYS A 91 -6.14 -10.87 -2.93
C LYS A 91 -5.08 -10.23 -2.03
N GLU A 92 -3.99 -9.73 -2.61
CA GLU A 92 -2.94 -9.07 -1.86
C GLU A 92 -3.40 -7.69 -1.33
N TYR A 93 -4.08 -6.90 -2.15
CA TYR A 93 -4.73 -5.66 -1.73
C TYR A 93 -5.64 -5.91 -0.51
N TYR A 94 -6.54 -6.89 -0.61
CA TYR A 94 -7.48 -7.21 0.46
C TYR A 94 -6.78 -7.68 1.74
N ARG A 95 -5.71 -8.48 1.61
CA ARG A 95 -4.89 -8.90 2.75
C ARG A 95 -4.26 -7.70 3.47
N LEU A 96 -3.80 -6.69 2.71
CA LEU A 96 -3.21 -5.46 3.26
C LEU A 96 -4.28 -4.57 3.90
N SER A 97 -5.44 -4.43 3.30
CA SER A 97 -6.53 -3.60 3.84
C SER A 97 -7.09 -4.14 5.17
N LEU A 98 -6.91 -5.44 5.46
CA LEU A 98 -7.25 -6.03 6.76
C LEU A 98 -6.11 -5.93 7.80
N ASP A 99 -4.89 -5.66 7.39
CA ASP A 99 -3.74 -5.58 8.28
C ASP A 99 -3.80 -4.30 9.13
N LYS A 100 -3.70 -4.44 10.46
CA LYS A 100 -3.81 -3.32 11.41
C LYS A 100 -2.70 -2.29 11.24
N ASP A 101 -1.49 -2.74 10.90
CA ASP A 101 -0.34 -1.88 10.71
C ASP A 101 -0.46 -1.10 9.39
N GLU A 102 -0.92 -1.74 8.31
CA GLU A 102 -1.19 -1.08 7.03
C GLU A 102 -2.31 -0.04 7.17
N ARG A 103 -3.38 -0.34 7.88
CA ARG A 103 -4.46 0.64 8.16
C ARG A 103 -3.96 1.83 8.99
N ALA A 104 -3.12 1.58 9.99
CA ALA A 104 -2.49 2.66 10.76
C ALA A 104 -1.62 3.53 9.84
N PHE A 105 -0.86 2.91 8.94
CA PHE A 105 -0.06 3.63 7.96
C PHE A 105 -0.90 4.48 7.00
N PHE A 106 -2.00 3.98 6.48
CA PHE A 106 -2.90 4.75 5.61
C PHE A 106 -3.47 6.00 6.30
N ARG A 107 -3.80 5.93 7.61
CA ARG A 107 -4.19 7.12 8.39
C ARG A 107 -3.09 8.18 8.44
N ILE A 108 -1.84 7.74 8.61
CA ILE A 108 -0.68 8.65 8.56
C ILE A 108 -0.53 9.25 7.17
N LEU A 109 -0.66 8.43 6.12
CA LEU A 109 -0.57 8.85 4.73
C LEU A 109 -1.57 9.98 4.42
N ILE A 110 -2.83 9.81 4.82
CA ILE A 110 -3.88 10.82 4.62
C ILE A 110 -3.57 12.12 5.40
N ARG A 111 -3.01 12.03 6.60
CA ARG A 111 -2.69 13.22 7.40
C ARG A 111 -1.45 13.95 6.91
N GLU A 112 -0.43 13.24 6.49
CA GLU A 112 0.89 13.78 6.22
C GLU A 112 1.20 13.92 4.71
N HIS A 113 0.24 13.67 3.81
CA HIS A 113 0.46 13.66 2.36
C HIS A 113 0.99 14.99 1.78
N THR A 114 0.71 16.11 2.44
CA THR A 114 1.19 17.44 2.04
C THR A 114 2.56 17.79 2.61
N ARG A 115 3.05 17.04 3.61
CA ARG A 115 4.33 17.30 4.29
C ARG A 115 5.50 16.83 3.39
N GLU A 116 6.50 17.70 3.21
CA GLU A 116 7.79 17.23 2.66
C GLU A 116 8.63 16.55 3.78
N PRO A 117 9.39 15.49 3.47
CA PRO A 117 9.57 14.85 2.15
C PRO A 117 8.56 13.74 1.82
N VAL A 118 7.49 13.57 2.64
CA VAL A 118 6.45 12.55 2.42
C VAL A 118 5.81 12.71 1.04
N ARG A 119 5.41 13.95 0.68
CA ARG A 119 4.81 14.25 -0.62
C ARG A 119 5.69 13.81 -1.79
N SER A 120 6.99 14.07 -1.71
CA SER A 120 7.95 13.65 -2.75
C SER A 120 8.07 12.13 -2.85
N ILE A 121 8.04 11.41 -1.71
CA ILE A 121 8.04 9.94 -1.70
C ILE A 121 6.76 9.40 -2.33
N LEU A 122 5.60 9.95 -1.97
CA LEU A 122 4.31 9.52 -2.51
C LEU A 122 4.23 9.74 -4.02
N ARG A 123 4.62 10.93 -4.50
CA ARG A 123 4.63 11.24 -5.93
C ARG A 123 5.49 10.24 -6.71
N ARG A 124 6.69 9.93 -6.23
CA ARG A 124 7.58 8.98 -6.90
C ARG A 124 7.05 7.55 -6.84
N ARG A 125 6.70 7.06 -5.64
CA ARG A 125 6.41 5.64 -5.44
C ARG A 125 4.96 5.28 -5.78
N PHE A 126 4.03 6.19 -5.53
CA PHE A 126 2.62 5.96 -5.76
C PHE A 126 2.25 6.27 -7.21
N LEU A 127 2.60 7.46 -7.68
CA LEU A 127 2.21 7.86 -9.03
C LEU A 127 3.13 7.29 -10.10
N LYS A 128 4.43 7.13 -9.83
CA LYS A 128 5.37 6.65 -10.84
C LYS A 128 5.57 5.14 -10.79
N ASP A 129 6.03 4.60 -9.65
CA ASP A 129 6.44 3.18 -9.59
C ASP A 129 5.24 2.23 -9.68
N LEU A 130 4.11 2.58 -9.02
CA LEU A 130 2.91 1.75 -9.05
C LEU A 130 2.23 1.78 -10.42
N ARG A 131 2.10 2.97 -11.04
CA ARG A 131 1.60 3.09 -12.42
C ARG A 131 2.45 2.27 -13.38
N TYR A 132 3.76 2.48 -13.38
CA TYR A 132 4.68 1.74 -14.25
C TYR A 132 4.55 0.22 -14.11
N PHE A 133 4.31 -0.28 -12.90
CA PHE A 133 4.07 -1.71 -12.69
C PHE A 133 2.80 -2.21 -13.40
N PHE A 134 1.68 -1.48 -13.26
CA PHE A 134 0.42 -1.88 -13.89
C PHE A 134 0.43 -1.64 -15.40
N ASP A 135 1.04 -0.56 -15.87
CA ASP A 135 1.21 -0.31 -17.31
C ASP A 135 1.94 -1.47 -18.00
N ARG A 136 3.03 -1.96 -17.40
CA ARG A 136 3.73 -3.14 -17.91
C ARG A 136 2.87 -4.39 -17.90
N ALA A 137 2.05 -4.59 -16.87
CA ALA A 137 1.16 -5.75 -16.80
C ALA A 137 0.07 -5.69 -17.88
N PHE A 138 -0.56 -4.52 -18.06
CA PHE A 138 -1.59 -4.35 -19.09
C PHE A 138 -1.00 -4.39 -20.51
N ASN A 139 0.18 -3.81 -20.74
CA ASN A 139 0.86 -3.97 -22.04
C ASN A 139 1.11 -5.44 -22.36
N LYS A 140 1.60 -6.23 -21.39
CA LYS A 140 1.79 -7.66 -21.60
C LYS A 140 0.49 -8.39 -21.94
N MET A 141 -0.64 -8.03 -21.30
CA MET A 141 -1.97 -8.60 -21.63
C MET A 141 -2.42 -8.20 -23.04
N LYS A 142 -2.10 -6.98 -23.49
CA LYS A 142 -2.34 -6.53 -24.88
C LYS A 142 -1.51 -7.33 -25.86
N ASP A 143 -0.20 -7.44 -25.62
CA ASP A 143 0.75 -8.15 -26.48
C ASP A 143 0.42 -9.64 -26.62
N SER A 144 -0.10 -10.26 -25.54
CA SER A 144 -0.59 -11.66 -25.57
C SER A 144 -1.97 -11.81 -26.23
N GLY A 145 -2.63 -10.72 -26.58
CA GLY A 145 -3.95 -10.74 -27.22
C GLY A 145 -5.11 -11.03 -26.25
N GLU A 146 -4.89 -11.03 -24.95
CA GLU A 146 -5.92 -11.31 -23.95
C GLU A 146 -6.94 -10.18 -23.82
N ILE A 147 -6.52 -8.93 -23.99
CA ILE A 147 -7.36 -7.75 -23.82
C ILE A 147 -7.42 -6.90 -25.10
N LYS A 148 -8.43 -6.03 -25.16
CA LYS A 148 -8.62 -5.04 -26.23
C LYS A 148 -7.47 -4.06 -26.27
N ASP A 149 -7.29 -3.39 -27.41
CA ASP A 149 -6.31 -2.31 -27.58
C ASP A 149 -6.87 -1.00 -26.99
N ILE A 150 -6.79 -0.88 -25.68
CA ILE A 150 -7.16 0.30 -24.90
C ILE A 150 -5.85 0.93 -24.39
N GLU A 151 -5.80 2.27 -24.28
CA GLU A 151 -4.66 2.95 -23.69
C GLU A 151 -4.35 2.41 -22.29
N THR A 152 -3.11 2.02 -22.08
CA THR A 152 -2.69 1.35 -20.85
C THR A 152 -2.82 2.26 -19.62
N GLU A 153 -2.61 3.56 -19.82
CA GLU A 153 -2.78 4.56 -18.77
C GLU A 153 -4.23 4.58 -18.24
N ILE A 154 -5.21 4.55 -19.15
CA ILE A 154 -6.64 4.48 -18.78
C ILE A 154 -6.93 3.20 -18.00
N LEU A 155 -6.45 2.05 -18.48
CA LEU A 155 -6.64 0.77 -17.78
C LEU A 155 -6.05 0.78 -16.37
N THR A 156 -4.86 1.37 -16.23
CA THR A 156 -4.17 1.51 -14.95
C THR A 156 -4.93 2.43 -14.00
N GLU A 157 -5.41 3.57 -14.48
CA GLU A 157 -6.14 4.55 -13.68
C GLU A 157 -7.49 4.00 -13.22
N GLU A 158 -8.25 3.38 -14.09
CA GLU A 158 -9.54 2.75 -13.76
C GLU A 158 -9.36 1.65 -12.70
N PHE A 159 -8.39 0.76 -12.90
CA PHE A 159 -8.15 -0.33 -11.98
C PHE A 159 -7.67 0.17 -10.59
N LEU A 160 -6.68 1.07 -10.57
CA LEU A 160 -6.15 1.63 -9.34
C LEU A 160 -7.14 2.58 -8.65
N GLY A 161 -7.87 3.39 -9.43
CA GLY A 161 -8.86 4.34 -8.89
C GLY A 161 -9.92 3.64 -8.05
N TYR A 162 -10.42 2.51 -8.50
CA TYR A 162 -11.38 1.71 -7.73
C TYR A 162 -10.77 1.18 -6.42
N LEU A 163 -9.55 0.65 -6.44
CA LEU A 163 -8.89 0.14 -5.24
C LEU A 163 -8.59 1.25 -4.23
N ILE A 164 -8.15 2.41 -4.71
CA ILE A 164 -7.87 3.59 -3.88
C ILE A 164 -9.17 4.11 -3.24
N PHE A 165 -10.26 4.21 -4.01
CA PHE A 165 -11.56 4.62 -3.49
C PHE A 165 -12.05 3.69 -2.38
N ASN A 166 -11.96 2.38 -2.58
CA ASN A 166 -12.35 1.40 -1.56
C ASN A 166 -11.50 1.52 -0.28
N GLU A 167 -10.19 1.76 -0.41
CA GLU A 167 -9.33 1.95 0.74
C GLU A 167 -9.71 3.21 1.52
N PHE A 168 -10.04 4.28 0.81
CA PHE A 168 -10.50 5.52 1.41
C PHE A 168 -11.81 5.32 2.17
N GLU A 169 -12.78 4.64 1.55
CA GLU A 169 -14.07 4.29 2.17
C GLU A 169 -13.85 3.43 3.44
N HIS A 170 -12.95 2.44 3.37
CA HIS A 170 -12.61 1.57 4.50
C HIS A 170 -12.04 2.36 5.69
N ILE A 171 -11.16 3.33 5.44
CA ILE A 171 -10.58 4.17 6.49
C ILE A 171 -11.62 5.08 7.11
N LEU A 172 -12.44 5.74 6.29
CA LEU A 172 -13.44 6.69 6.76
C LEU A 172 -14.53 6.02 7.59
N ARG A 173 -14.97 4.84 7.21
CA ARG A 173 -16.05 4.11 7.87
C ARG A 173 -15.60 3.20 9.01
N ASN A 174 -14.29 2.96 9.16
CA ASN A 174 -13.72 2.04 10.15
C ASN A 174 -14.45 0.67 10.17
N TYR A 175 -14.54 0.03 9.01
CA TYR A 175 -15.33 -1.18 8.77
C TYR A 175 -15.12 -2.29 9.80
N SER A 176 -16.21 -2.93 10.20
CA SER A 176 -16.24 -4.19 10.90
C SER A 176 -15.71 -5.34 10.02
N LEU A 177 -15.51 -6.52 10.60
CA LEU A 177 -15.12 -7.70 9.84
C LEU A 177 -16.17 -8.09 8.78
N GLU A 178 -17.46 -7.96 9.10
CA GLU A 178 -18.57 -8.25 8.19
C GLU A 178 -18.58 -7.28 7.00
N GLU A 179 -18.44 -5.98 7.28
CA GLU A 179 -18.36 -4.95 6.22
C GLU A 179 -17.13 -5.16 5.34
N SER A 180 -16.01 -5.57 5.91
CA SER A 180 -14.81 -5.93 5.17
C SER A 180 -15.04 -7.14 4.23
N GLN A 181 -15.84 -8.13 4.65
CA GLN A 181 -16.22 -9.24 3.78
C GLN A 181 -17.19 -8.81 2.66
N LYS A 182 -18.10 -7.87 2.92
CA LYS A 182 -18.96 -7.27 1.89
C LYS A 182 -18.11 -6.50 0.86
N LEU A 183 -17.11 -5.75 1.34
CA LEU A 183 -16.17 -5.04 0.46
C LEU A 183 -15.38 -6.00 -0.42
N LYS A 184 -14.92 -7.13 0.11
CA LYS A 184 -14.24 -8.16 -0.67
C LYS A 184 -15.12 -8.64 -1.83
N ARG A 185 -16.35 -9.04 -1.55
CA ARG A 185 -17.31 -9.49 -2.59
C ARG A 185 -17.59 -8.41 -3.63
N LYS A 186 -17.70 -7.14 -3.19
CA LYS A 186 -17.86 -5.99 -4.10
C LYS A 186 -16.65 -5.83 -5.01
N THR A 187 -15.44 -5.98 -4.47
CA THR A 187 -14.19 -5.88 -5.24
C THR A 187 -14.04 -7.03 -6.25
N GLU A 188 -14.43 -8.25 -5.87
CA GLU A 188 -14.44 -9.39 -6.78
C GLU A 188 -15.43 -9.17 -7.94
N LYS A 189 -16.65 -8.69 -7.66
CA LYS A 189 -17.63 -8.31 -8.70
C LYS A 189 -17.14 -7.18 -9.59
N HIS A 190 -16.44 -6.19 -9.03
CA HIS A 190 -15.84 -5.12 -9.82
C HIS A 190 -14.74 -5.68 -10.75
N LEU A 191 -13.93 -6.62 -10.28
CA LEU A 191 -12.96 -7.26 -11.15
C LEU A 191 -13.62 -8.03 -12.31
N ASP A 192 -14.77 -8.70 -12.05
CA ASP A 192 -15.53 -9.36 -13.12
C ASP A 192 -16.03 -8.35 -14.15
N PHE A 193 -16.60 -7.24 -13.67
CA PHE A 193 -17.05 -6.14 -14.54
C PHE A 193 -15.89 -5.56 -15.36
N PHE A 194 -14.78 -5.18 -14.70
CA PHE A 194 -13.61 -4.63 -15.34
C PHE A 194 -13.03 -5.60 -16.40
N TRP A 195 -12.85 -6.86 -16.02
CA TRP A 195 -12.32 -7.87 -16.95
C TRP A 195 -13.22 -8.05 -18.16
N ASN A 196 -14.53 -8.16 -17.97
CA ASN A 196 -15.47 -8.31 -19.08
C ASN A 196 -15.48 -7.07 -20.01
N ALA A 197 -15.22 -5.89 -19.48
CA ALA A 197 -15.10 -4.69 -20.30
C ALA A 197 -13.84 -4.68 -21.18
N ILE A 198 -12.72 -5.22 -20.68
CA ILE A 198 -11.42 -5.12 -21.35
C ILE A 198 -11.01 -6.37 -22.14
N LYS A 199 -11.49 -7.58 -21.80
CA LYS A 199 -11.10 -8.80 -22.49
C LYS A 199 -11.51 -8.78 -23.97
N LYS A 200 -10.75 -9.46 -24.84
CA LYS A 200 -11.17 -9.70 -26.22
C LYS A 200 -12.32 -10.69 -26.28
N PRO A 201 -13.21 -10.57 -27.27
CA PRO A 201 -14.24 -11.60 -27.51
C PRO A 201 -13.59 -12.96 -27.77
N GLY A 202 -14.09 -13.99 -27.09
CA GLY A 202 -13.56 -15.35 -27.22
C GLY A 202 -12.53 -15.78 -26.16
N ASN A 203 -12.15 -14.87 -25.27
CA ASN A 203 -11.32 -15.16 -24.10
C ASN A 203 -12.13 -15.16 -22.79
#